data_75b326a46420e61b6aadd64b102d1980
#
_entry.id   75b326a46420e61b6aadd64b102d1980
#
_cell.length_a   1.000
_cell.length_b   1.000
_cell.length_c   1.000
_cell.angle_alpha   90.00
_cell.angle_beta   90.00
_cell.angle_gamma   90.00
#
_symmetry.space_group_name_H-M   'P 1'
#
loop_
_entity.id
_entity.type
_entity.pdbx_description
1 polymer ?
#
loop_
_entity_poly.entity_id
_entity_poly.type
_entity_poly.pdbx_seq_one_letter_code
_entity_poly.pdbx_strand_id
1 'polypeptide(L)'
;MKTLDNVKPDSGGFLFISQEKFRESFAQDVDGTEADIMAVVQKLPNQSIFGEKSGPPAWKQLPAWFEVSESDHIIYPDAERNFAQRMNATTLSLNSSHASLVSHPDEIAELILNATKGRTG
;
A
#
# COMPACT_ATOMS: atom_id res chain seq x y z
N MET A 1 -0.30 9.62 -13.51
CA MET A 1 -0.07 8.25 -12.99
C MET A 1 1.06 7.57 -13.79
N LYS A 2 2.28 8.08 -13.65
CA LYS A 2 3.42 7.56 -14.46
C LYS A 2 3.94 6.19 -14.03
N THR A 3 3.60 5.73 -12.84
CA THR A 3 4.17 4.49 -12.28
C THR A 3 3.34 3.24 -12.55
N LEU A 4 2.05 3.39 -12.85
CA LEU A 4 1.23 2.28 -13.35
C LEU A 4 1.69 1.77 -14.73
N ASP A 5 2.44 2.57 -15.47
CA ASP A 5 3.07 2.15 -16.73
C ASP A 5 4.12 1.03 -16.50
N ASN A 6 4.63 0.90 -15.28
CA ASN A 6 5.56 -0.16 -14.87
C ASN A 6 4.86 -1.45 -14.42
N VAL A 7 3.54 -1.43 -14.24
CA VAL A 7 2.71 -2.60 -13.93
C VAL A 7 2.27 -3.23 -15.24
N LYS A 8 2.64 -4.48 -15.46
CA LYS A 8 2.37 -5.19 -16.72
C LYS A 8 1.68 -6.51 -16.45
N PRO A 9 0.75 -6.94 -17.31
CA PRO A 9 0.21 -8.28 -17.26
C PRO A 9 1.16 -9.28 -17.93
N ASP A 10 1.23 -10.48 -17.40
CA ASP A 10 1.79 -11.63 -18.08
C ASP A 10 0.74 -12.27 -19.05
N SER A 11 1.11 -13.35 -19.71
CA SER A 11 0.22 -14.07 -20.63
C SER A 11 -1.00 -14.72 -19.95
N GLY A 12 -0.96 -14.89 -18.63
CA GLY A 12 -2.06 -15.43 -17.81
C GLY A 12 -2.95 -14.34 -17.20
N GLY A 13 -2.65 -13.06 -17.46
CA GLY A 13 -3.37 -11.93 -16.87
C GLY A 13 -2.97 -11.61 -15.43
N PHE A 14 -1.81 -12.08 -14.98
CA PHE A 14 -1.25 -11.73 -13.68
C PHE A 14 -0.39 -10.49 -13.80
N LEU A 15 -0.58 -9.55 -12.87
CA LEU A 15 0.12 -8.27 -12.89
C LEU A 15 1.43 -8.34 -12.11
N PHE A 16 2.47 -7.73 -12.65
CA PHE A 16 3.75 -7.56 -11.98
C PHE A 16 4.34 -6.18 -12.25
N ILE A 17 5.20 -5.73 -11.35
CA ILE A 17 6.04 -4.56 -11.57
C ILE A 17 7.36 -5.07 -12.18
N SER A 18 7.79 -4.45 -13.29
CA SER A 18 9.08 -4.77 -13.91
C SER A 18 10.19 -4.74 -12.85
N GLN A 19 11.03 -5.77 -12.78
CA GLN A 19 12.09 -5.87 -11.78
C GLN A 19 13.03 -4.66 -11.82
N GLU A 20 13.37 -4.16 -13.00
CA GLU A 20 14.22 -3.00 -13.20
C GLU A 20 13.60 -1.70 -12.64
N LYS A 21 12.26 -1.64 -12.56
CA LYS A 21 11.50 -0.48 -12.11
C LYS A 21 10.86 -0.66 -10.73
N PHE A 22 11.02 -1.84 -10.14
CA PHE A 22 10.37 -2.17 -8.87
C PHE A 22 10.77 -1.21 -7.76
N ARG A 23 12.07 -1.02 -7.56
CA ARG A 23 12.57 -0.13 -6.50
C ARG A 23 12.04 1.29 -6.68
N GLU A 24 12.19 1.86 -7.86
CA GLU A 24 11.75 3.24 -8.17
C GLU A 24 10.23 3.42 -7.96
N SER A 25 9.44 2.40 -8.29
CA SER A 25 7.98 2.48 -8.28
C SER A 25 7.36 2.15 -6.93
N PHE A 26 7.95 1.19 -6.20
CA PHE A 26 7.31 0.55 -5.05
C PHE A 26 8.08 0.71 -3.73
N ALA A 27 9.41 0.75 -3.77
CA ALA A 27 10.25 0.59 -2.58
C ALA A 27 11.50 1.49 -2.63
N GLN A 28 11.35 2.76 -3.04
CA GLN A 28 12.49 3.66 -3.26
C GLN A 28 13.23 4.07 -1.97
N ASP A 29 12.59 3.93 -0.81
CA ASP A 29 13.14 4.20 0.52
C ASP A 29 13.60 2.94 1.29
N VAL A 30 13.49 1.77 0.65
CA VAL A 30 13.98 0.50 1.19
C VAL A 30 15.44 0.29 0.77
N ASP A 31 16.22 -0.41 1.61
CA ASP A 31 17.58 -0.83 1.25
C ASP A 31 17.59 -1.50 -0.14
N GLY A 32 18.63 -1.18 -0.94
CA GLY A 32 18.69 -1.61 -2.33
C GLY A 32 18.68 -3.13 -2.50
N THR A 33 19.43 -3.85 -1.68
CA THR A 33 19.48 -5.31 -1.73
C THR A 33 18.14 -5.93 -1.36
N GLU A 34 17.48 -5.40 -0.33
CA GLU A 34 16.15 -5.85 0.07
C GLU A 34 15.11 -5.56 -1.02
N ALA A 35 15.13 -4.36 -1.61
CA ALA A 35 14.24 -4.01 -2.71
C ALA A 35 14.42 -4.91 -3.94
N ASP A 36 15.65 -5.30 -4.26
CA ASP A 36 15.95 -6.22 -5.35
C ASP A 36 15.39 -7.63 -5.07
N ILE A 37 15.50 -8.11 -3.83
CA ILE A 37 14.86 -9.36 -3.41
C ILE A 37 13.34 -9.26 -3.52
N MET A 38 12.75 -8.19 -3.03
CA MET A 38 11.30 -7.96 -3.14
C MET A 38 10.83 -7.99 -4.59
N ALA A 39 11.60 -7.41 -5.52
CA ALA A 39 11.28 -7.40 -6.94
C ALA A 39 11.18 -8.80 -7.54
N VAL A 40 12.04 -9.72 -7.10
CA VAL A 40 12.07 -11.10 -7.59
C VAL A 40 10.98 -11.97 -6.96
N VAL A 41 10.67 -11.75 -5.67
CA VAL A 41 9.71 -12.59 -4.92
C VAL A 41 8.29 -12.02 -4.90
N GLN A 42 8.00 -10.94 -5.65
CA GLN A 42 6.65 -10.36 -5.69
C GLN A 42 5.61 -11.41 -6.09
N LYS A 43 4.47 -11.41 -5.39
CA LYS A 43 3.33 -12.25 -5.74
C LYS A 43 2.45 -11.51 -6.75
N LEU A 44 2.04 -12.22 -7.78
CA LEU A 44 1.34 -11.63 -8.92
C LEU A 44 -0.18 -11.73 -8.72
N PRO A 45 -0.88 -10.61 -8.48
CA PRO A 45 -2.34 -10.64 -8.44
C PRO A 45 -2.91 -10.81 -9.86
N ASN A 46 -4.02 -11.52 -9.99
CA ASN A 46 -4.75 -11.57 -11.25
C ASN A 46 -5.45 -10.22 -11.48
N GLN A 47 -5.38 -9.69 -12.70
CA GLN A 47 -5.97 -8.39 -13.03
C GLN A 47 -7.50 -8.35 -12.84
N SER A 48 -8.19 -9.50 -12.86
CA SER A 48 -9.64 -9.57 -12.66
C SER A 48 -10.10 -9.04 -11.31
N ILE A 49 -9.23 -9.08 -10.28
CA ILE A 49 -9.57 -8.60 -8.92
C ILE A 49 -10.01 -7.13 -8.90
N PHE A 50 -9.50 -6.32 -9.82
CA PHE A 50 -9.84 -4.89 -9.89
C PHE A 50 -11.26 -4.63 -10.43
N GLY A 51 -11.88 -5.63 -11.07
CA GLY A 51 -13.27 -5.59 -11.53
C GLY A 51 -14.27 -6.22 -10.56
N GLU A 52 -13.80 -6.90 -9.52
CA GLU A 52 -14.68 -7.55 -8.56
C GLU A 52 -15.32 -6.54 -7.61
N LYS A 53 -16.60 -6.72 -7.32
CA LYS A 53 -17.32 -5.86 -6.39
C LYS A 53 -17.02 -6.29 -4.95
N SER A 54 -16.61 -5.34 -4.12
CA SER A 54 -16.53 -5.61 -2.69
C SER A 54 -17.93 -5.59 -2.06
N GLY A 55 -18.13 -6.37 -0.99
CA GLY A 55 -19.33 -6.29 -0.15
C GLY A 55 -19.38 -4.99 0.65
N PRO A 56 -20.34 -4.86 1.60
CA PRO A 56 -20.42 -3.73 2.50
C PRO A 56 -19.11 -3.59 3.29
N PRO A 57 -18.44 -2.41 3.23
CA PRO A 57 -17.14 -2.26 3.89
C PRO A 57 -17.31 -2.09 5.40
N ALA A 58 -16.45 -2.77 6.16
CA ALA A 58 -16.47 -2.78 7.63
C ALA A 58 -16.26 -1.38 8.25
N TRP A 59 -15.51 -0.49 7.58
CA TRP A 59 -15.26 0.89 8.05
C TRP A 59 -16.52 1.74 8.18
N LYS A 60 -17.65 1.33 7.60
CA LYS A 60 -18.95 1.99 7.81
C LYS A 60 -19.53 1.77 9.21
N GLN A 61 -19.07 0.75 9.91
CA GLN A 61 -19.59 0.35 11.22
C GLN A 61 -18.50 0.27 12.30
N LEU A 62 -17.24 0.21 11.90
CA LEU A 62 -16.10 0.05 12.80
C LEU A 62 -15.13 1.21 12.65
N PRO A 63 -14.42 1.59 13.73
CA PRO A 63 -13.31 2.52 13.64
C PRO A 63 -12.25 2.03 12.65
N ALA A 64 -11.63 2.95 11.93
CA ALA A 64 -10.61 2.66 10.94
C ALA A 64 -9.33 3.47 11.22
N TRP A 65 -8.20 2.89 10.89
CA TRP A 65 -6.88 3.54 10.90
C TRP A 65 -6.29 3.43 9.51
N PHE A 66 -5.61 4.47 9.09
CA PHE A 66 -5.03 4.54 7.74
C PHE A 66 -3.65 5.18 7.81
N GLU A 67 -2.69 4.58 7.13
CA GLU A 67 -1.38 5.19 6.91
C GLU A 67 -1.35 5.78 5.51
N VAL A 68 -0.89 7.02 5.41
CA VAL A 68 -0.66 7.74 4.15
C VAL A 68 0.83 7.80 3.88
N SER A 69 1.25 7.17 2.79
CA SER A 69 2.63 7.17 2.31
C SER A 69 2.88 8.41 1.43
N GLU A 70 3.51 9.45 1.98
CA GLU A 70 3.66 10.76 1.34
C GLU A 70 4.52 10.76 0.07
N SER A 71 5.31 9.71 -0.14
CA SER A 71 6.15 9.51 -1.32
C SER A 71 5.74 8.27 -2.12
N ASP A 72 4.50 7.81 -1.99
CA ASP A 72 3.99 6.67 -2.74
C ASP A 72 3.90 6.98 -4.24
N HIS A 73 4.53 6.13 -5.03
CA HIS A 73 4.50 6.22 -6.48
C HIS A 73 3.48 5.28 -7.14
N ILE A 74 2.86 4.37 -6.39
CA ILE A 74 1.81 3.44 -6.87
C ILE A 74 0.43 4.05 -6.67
N ILE A 75 0.13 4.45 -5.44
CA ILE A 75 -1.11 5.16 -5.10
C ILE A 75 -0.74 6.58 -4.69
N TYR A 76 -1.24 7.58 -5.40
CA TYR A 76 -0.91 8.95 -5.05
C TYR A 76 -1.36 9.31 -3.63
N PRO A 77 -0.52 10.03 -2.87
CA PRO A 77 -0.83 10.44 -1.50
C PRO A 77 -2.18 11.18 -1.36
N ASP A 78 -2.57 11.97 -2.37
CA ASP A 78 -3.88 12.62 -2.38
C ASP A 78 -5.06 11.63 -2.46
N ALA A 79 -4.88 10.53 -3.20
CA ALA A 79 -5.88 9.47 -3.25
C ALA A 79 -5.97 8.73 -1.91
N GLU A 80 -4.84 8.46 -1.28
CA GLU A 80 -4.78 7.85 0.06
C GLU A 80 -5.43 8.74 1.11
N ARG A 81 -5.15 10.04 1.10
CA ARG A 81 -5.82 11.02 1.97
C ARG A 81 -7.33 11.04 1.76
N ASN A 82 -7.79 10.96 0.51
CA ASN A 82 -9.22 10.88 0.21
C ASN A 82 -9.86 9.58 0.73
N PHE A 83 -9.14 8.45 0.67
CA PHE A 83 -9.62 7.18 1.25
C PHE A 83 -9.70 7.28 2.77
N ALA A 84 -8.67 7.80 3.44
CA ALA A 84 -8.66 8.00 4.88
C ALA A 84 -9.80 8.91 5.34
N GLN A 85 -10.02 10.02 4.64
CA GLN A 85 -11.13 10.96 4.92
C GLN A 85 -12.50 10.30 4.72
N ARG A 86 -12.69 9.57 3.62
CA ARG A 86 -13.93 8.86 3.33
C ARG A 86 -14.28 7.83 4.41
N MET A 87 -13.28 7.19 4.99
CA MET A 87 -13.44 6.22 6.08
C MET A 87 -13.54 6.88 7.45
N ASN A 88 -13.36 8.19 7.55
CA ASN A 88 -13.19 8.88 8.84
C ASN A 88 -12.13 8.20 9.71
N ALA A 89 -11.01 7.83 9.08
CA ALA A 89 -9.96 7.05 9.73
C ALA A 89 -9.06 7.92 10.62
N THR A 90 -8.57 7.33 11.70
CA THR A 90 -7.40 7.85 12.41
C THR A 90 -6.19 7.70 11.50
N THR A 91 -5.57 8.81 11.10
CA THR A 91 -4.56 8.84 10.03
C THR A 91 -3.17 9.08 10.57
N LEU A 92 -2.21 8.29 10.09
CA LEU A 92 -0.77 8.50 10.24
C LEU A 92 -0.20 8.84 8.87
N SER A 93 0.59 9.91 8.77
CA SER A 93 1.35 10.24 7.54
C SER A 93 2.82 9.93 7.76
N LEU A 94 3.40 9.19 6.82
CA LEU A 94 4.83 8.84 6.81
C LEU A 94 5.47 9.30 5.49
N ASN A 95 6.68 9.81 5.58
CA ASN A 95 7.47 10.08 4.37
C ASN A 95 8.09 8.77 3.85
N SER A 96 7.24 7.92 3.31
CA SER A 96 7.56 6.58 2.86
C SER A 96 7.14 6.32 1.42
N SER A 97 7.73 5.27 0.83
CA SER A 97 7.25 4.65 -0.41
C SER A 97 5.97 3.83 -0.16
N HIS A 98 5.49 3.16 -1.19
CA HIS A 98 4.39 2.18 -1.07
C HIS A 98 4.72 1.02 -0.11
N ALA A 99 5.99 0.76 0.15
CA ALA A 99 6.48 -0.28 1.05
C ALA A 99 6.70 0.21 2.49
N SER A 100 5.82 1.05 3.02
CA SER A 100 5.92 1.63 4.38
C SER A 100 6.09 0.58 5.49
N LEU A 101 5.48 -0.59 5.35
CA LEU A 101 5.66 -1.73 6.26
C LEU A 101 7.10 -2.21 6.38
N VAL A 102 7.90 -2.00 5.34
CA VAL A 102 9.30 -2.41 5.27
C VAL A 102 10.22 -1.27 5.70
N SER A 103 9.96 -0.06 5.21
CA SER A 103 10.82 1.10 5.48
C SER A 103 10.55 1.77 6.84
N HIS A 104 9.32 1.65 7.38
CA HIS A 104 8.89 2.25 8.64
C HIS A 104 8.16 1.24 9.56
N PRO A 105 8.78 0.08 9.86
CA PRO A 105 8.11 -1.01 10.56
C PRO A 105 7.64 -0.63 11.96
N ASP A 106 8.40 0.19 12.69
CA ASP A 106 8.08 0.57 14.06
C ASP A 106 6.84 1.48 14.11
N GLU A 107 6.75 2.45 13.23
CA GLU A 107 5.61 3.37 13.14
C GLU A 107 4.33 2.64 12.71
N ILE A 108 4.46 1.70 11.79
CA ILE A 108 3.32 0.86 11.35
C ILE A 108 2.89 -0.08 12.49
N ALA A 109 3.83 -0.69 13.21
CA ALA A 109 3.52 -1.52 14.38
C ALA A 109 2.80 -0.71 15.47
N GLU A 110 3.23 0.52 15.72
CA GLU A 110 2.57 1.41 16.68
C GLU A 110 1.13 1.77 16.25
N LEU A 111 0.93 2.08 14.96
CA LEU A 111 -0.40 2.32 14.41
C LEU A 111 -1.34 1.13 14.65
N ILE A 112 -0.87 -0.09 14.40
CA ILE A 112 -1.64 -1.32 14.60
C ILE A 112 -1.95 -1.52 16.10
N LEU A 113 -0.97 -1.34 16.97
CA LEU A 113 -1.15 -1.45 18.42
C LEU A 113 -2.16 -0.43 18.94
N ASN A 114 -2.11 0.81 18.45
CA ASN A 114 -3.09 1.84 18.81
C ASN A 114 -4.50 1.49 18.34
N ALA A 115 -4.63 0.90 17.16
CA ALA A 115 -5.92 0.40 16.66
C ALA A 115 -6.51 -0.70 17.57
N THR A 116 -5.68 -1.56 18.15
CA THR A 116 -6.16 -2.59 19.10
C THR A 116 -6.60 -2.01 20.43
N LYS A 117 -5.94 -0.95 20.93
CA LYS A 117 -6.30 -0.27 22.21
C LYS A 117 -7.59 0.52 22.10
N GLY A 118 -7.90 1.10 20.96
CA GLY A 118 -9.13 1.84 20.71
C GLY A 118 -10.41 1.00 20.73
N ARG A 119 -10.29 -0.33 20.91
CA ARG A 119 -11.42 -1.28 21.00
C ARG A 119 -11.81 -1.66 22.42
N THR A 120 -11.08 -1.19 23.42
CA THR A 120 -11.40 -1.40 24.84
C THR A 120 -12.18 -0.20 25.38
N GLY A 121 -13.44 -0.16 25.03
CA GLY A 121 -14.39 0.84 25.51
C GLY A 121 -15.80 0.33 25.34
#